data_550082e93649c3024b1101d4d9ce61fc
#
_entry.id   550082e93649c3024b1101d4d9ce61fc
#
_cell.length_a   1.000
_cell.length_b   1.000
_cell.length_c   1.000
_cell.angle_alpha   90.00
_cell.angle_beta   90.00
_cell.angle_gamma   90.00
#
_symmetry.space_group_name_H-M   'P 1'
#
loop_
_entity.id
_entity.type
_entity.pdbx_description
1 polymer ?
#
loop_
_entity_poly.entity_id
_entity_poly.type
_entity_poly.pdbx_seq_one_letter_code
_entity_poly.pdbx_strand_id
1 'polypeptide(L)'
;MCLGDDCNNEKGTDRRTFLTGAAAAALVGLTALEYDAQTLPTRDQIVTRVLDDPNVQHGKVVFKHGGKETIDGYLARPKAAGVFPAVIVIAGNVITEEYIPNTCAALAAAGFVGLAPNIFHILPDNARTPEERRLANLAHTDADALQDIQAGIDYLRTQPFVKNGGVGVVGFCYGGKLAMMLGSRSREIDAVVPFHPGPTSAAEISRVKSPVQIHSGTADRHVPVASVREIEKTLKAQGAPTEVFLYEGADHGFLAYTRPYYKPDAAKLAWTRTVEFLRRHLK
;
A
#
# COMPACT_ATOMS: atom_id res chain seq x y z
N MET A 1 20.16 22.36 -51.40
CA MET A 1 20.48 21.64 -52.65
C MET A 1 20.09 20.22 -52.48
N CYS A 2 19.01 19.94 -53.09
CA CYS A 2 18.60 18.79 -53.92
C CYS A 2 18.46 17.48 -53.12
N LEU A 3 17.24 17.01 -52.90
CA LEU A 3 16.22 16.44 -53.81
C LEU A 3 16.48 14.97 -54.18
N GLY A 4 15.43 14.20 -54.02
CA GLY A 4 15.14 12.96 -54.70
C GLY A 4 14.75 11.87 -53.69
N ASP A 5 13.47 11.65 -53.35
CA ASP A 5 12.41 10.93 -54.03
C ASP A 5 12.83 9.51 -54.47
N ASP A 6 12.17 8.53 -53.93
CA ASP A 6 11.24 7.61 -54.56
C ASP A 6 11.06 6.35 -53.71
N CYS A 7 9.88 6.17 -53.26
CA CYS A 7 8.77 5.32 -53.74
C CYS A 7 8.79 3.86 -53.31
N ASN A 8 7.74 3.56 -52.56
CA ASN A 8 6.88 2.38 -52.65
C ASN A 8 7.52 1.01 -52.97
N ASN A 9 7.37 0.11 -52.04
CA ASN A 9 6.62 -1.08 -52.37
C ASN A 9 5.98 -1.76 -51.16
N GLU A 10 4.69 -1.84 -51.21
CA GLU A 10 3.84 -2.67 -50.38
C GLU A 10 4.22 -4.15 -50.56
N LYS A 11 4.30 -4.89 -49.48
CA LYS A 11 3.78 -6.27 -49.42
C LYS A 11 3.50 -6.63 -47.97
N GLY A 12 2.21 -6.79 -47.71
CA GLY A 12 1.68 -7.33 -46.48
C GLY A 12 2.28 -8.69 -46.17
N THR A 13 2.72 -8.85 -44.95
CA THR A 13 2.99 -10.15 -44.37
C THR A 13 1.92 -10.46 -43.34
N ASP A 14 1.15 -11.44 -43.75
CA ASP A 14 0.09 -12.15 -43.04
C ASP A 14 0.48 -12.52 -41.60
N ARG A 15 -0.37 -12.15 -40.68
CA ARG A 15 -0.24 -12.43 -39.22
C ARG A 15 -0.55 -13.88 -38.82
N ARG A 16 -0.44 -14.85 -39.75
CA ARG A 16 -0.88 -16.24 -39.52
C ARG A 16 0.19 -17.33 -39.57
N THR A 17 1.47 -17.02 -39.57
CA THR A 17 2.51 -18.04 -39.70
C THR A 17 3.59 -17.99 -38.61
N PHE A 18 3.19 -17.95 -37.34
CA PHE A 18 4.13 -18.17 -36.23
C PHE A 18 3.64 -19.22 -35.21
N LEU A 19 3.06 -20.29 -35.73
CA LEU A 19 2.69 -21.46 -34.94
C LEU A 19 3.06 -22.74 -35.68
N THR A 20 4.36 -23.00 -35.85
CA THR A 20 4.86 -24.41 -35.98
C THR A 20 6.38 -24.37 -35.86
N GLY A 21 6.89 -24.85 -34.77
CA GLY A 21 8.32 -25.08 -34.52
C GLY A 21 8.51 -25.75 -33.17
N ALA A 22 8.17 -27.05 -33.12
CA ALA A 22 8.41 -27.88 -31.97
C ALA A 22 9.91 -28.13 -31.83
N ALA A 23 10.47 -27.82 -30.65
CA ALA A 23 11.70 -28.42 -30.16
C ALA A 23 11.46 -28.84 -28.70
N ALA A 24 11.50 -30.15 -28.47
CA ALA A 24 11.34 -30.77 -27.18
C ALA A 24 12.54 -30.48 -26.28
N ALA A 25 12.30 -29.95 -25.10
CA ALA A 25 13.23 -29.99 -23.99
C ALA A 25 12.47 -30.44 -22.74
N ALA A 26 13.03 -31.43 -22.04
CA ALA A 26 12.40 -32.20 -20.98
C ALA A 26 11.93 -31.33 -19.80
N LEU A 27 10.65 -31.51 -19.42
CA LEU A 27 10.00 -30.88 -18.30
C LEU A 27 10.30 -31.66 -17.01
N VAL A 28 10.84 -30.96 -16.03
CA VAL A 28 10.55 -31.21 -14.63
C VAL A 28 9.28 -30.43 -14.32
N GLY A 29 8.24 -31.13 -13.91
CA GLY A 29 6.89 -30.56 -13.79
C GLY A 29 6.77 -29.49 -12.72
N LEU A 30 6.50 -28.30 -13.17
CA LEU A 30 5.83 -27.24 -12.43
C LEU A 30 4.57 -26.92 -13.22
N THR A 31 3.44 -27.42 -12.76
CA THR A 31 2.13 -27.02 -13.30
C THR A 31 1.98 -25.52 -13.03
N ALA A 32 2.13 -24.72 -14.09
CA ALA A 32 1.65 -23.35 -14.09
C ALA A 32 0.13 -23.42 -13.88
N LEU A 33 -0.34 -22.97 -12.72
CA LEU A 33 -1.75 -22.68 -12.54
C LEU A 33 -2.05 -21.54 -13.52
N GLU A 34 -2.74 -21.85 -14.59
CA GLU A 34 -3.31 -20.85 -15.49
C GLU A 34 -4.23 -19.96 -14.65
N TYR A 35 -3.85 -18.70 -14.53
CA TYR A 35 -4.68 -17.67 -13.92
C TYR A 35 -5.81 -17.37 -14.90
N ASP A 36 -6.97 -17.94 -14.66
CA ASP A 36 -8.19 -17.64 -15.40
C ASP A 36 -8.64 -16.20 -15.07
N ALA A 37 -8.33 -15.28 -15.96
CA ALA A 37 -8.70 -13.86 -15.86
C ALA A 37 -10.22 -13.62 -15.88
N GLN A 38 -11.04 -14.66 -15.97
CA GLN A 38 -12.50 -14.55 -16.12
C GLN A 38 -13.28 -14.73 -14.81
N THR A 39 -12.65 -15.08 -13.70
CA THR A 39 -13.32 -15.15 -12.40
C THR A 39 -12.70 -14.15 -11.42
N LEU A 40 -13.00 -12.87 -11.61
CA LEU A 40 -12.91 -11.97 -10.46
C LEU A 40 -13.83 -12.53 -9.37
N PRO A 41 -13.33 -12.66 -8.12
CA PRO A 41 -14.17 -13.16 -7.03
C PRO A 41 -15.45 -12.32 -6.98
N THR A 42 -16.60 -12.99 -6.93
CA THR A 42 -17.88 -12.31 -6.71
C THR A 42 -17.82 -11.55 -5.39
N ARG A 43 -18.67 -10.53 -5.25
CA ARG A 43 -18.74 -9.69 -4.03
C ARG A 43 -18.79 -10.52 -2.74
N ASP A 44 -19.41 -11.70 -2.79
CA ASP A 44 -19.53 -12.64 -1.66
C ASP A 44 -18.25 -13.44 -1.37
N GLN A 45 -17.29 -13.46 -2.32
CA GLN A 45 -15.98 -14.11 -2.18
C GLN A 45 -14.88 -13.17 -1.66
N ILE A 46 -15.19 -11.87 -1.56
CA ILE A 46 -14.27 -10.88 -1.02
C ILE A 46 -14.32 -10.96 0.50
N VAL A 47 -13.58 -11.91 1.05
CA VAL A 47 -13.47 -12.20 2.51
C VAL A 47 -13.04 -10.99 3.34
N THR A 48 -12.77 -9.84 2.70
CA THR A 48 -12.10 -8.69 3.32
C THR A 48 -12.87 -7.38 3.23
N ARG A 49 -14.08 -7.36 2.66
CA ARG A 49 -14.90 -6.14 2.65
C ARG A 49 -15.63 -5.98 3.98
N VAL A 50 -15.14 -5.07 4.80
CA VAL A 50 -15.60 -4.83 6.17
C VAL A 50 -16.40 -3.52 6.30
N LEU A 51 -16.55 -2.77 5.20
CA LEU A 51 -17.30 -1.50 5.19
C LEU A 51 -18.76 -1.66 5.59
N ASP A 52 -19.35 -2.86 5.42
CA ASP A 52 -20.72 -3.14 5.80
C ASP A 52 -20.85 -3.79 7.20
N ASP A 53 -19.75 -3.92 7.97
CA ASP A 53 -19.77 -4.49 9.31
C ASP A 53 -20.54 -3.56 10.28
N PRO A 54 -21.67 -4.00 10.87
CA PRO A 54 -22.46 -3.18 11.78
C PRO A 54 -21.71 -2.77 13.07
N ASN A 55 -20.62 -3.44 13.40
CA ASN A 55 -19.78 -3.15 14.55
C ASN A 55 -18.69 -2.11 14.26
N VAL A 56 -18.59 -1.63 13.03
CA VAL A 56 -17.63 -0.62 12.61
C VAL A 56 -18.35 0.69 12.34
N GLN A 57 -17.86 1.78 12.89
CA GLN A 57 -18.26 3.14 12.54
C GLN A 57 -17.16 3.74 11.67
N HIS A 58 -17.52 4.26 10.51
CA HIS A 58 -16.55 4.83 9.57
C HIS A 58 -17.14 5.99 8.76
N GLY A 59 -16.27 6.80 8.17
CA GLY A 59 -16.67 7.89 7.29
C GLY A 59 -15.52 8.84 6.97
N LYS A 60 -15.83 9.84 6.13
CA LYS A 60 -14.91 10.94 5.86
C LYS A 60 -14.80 11.83 7.09
N VAL A 61 -13.60 12.34 7.33
CA VAL A 61 -13.28 13.33 8.36
C VAL A 61 -12.48 14.45 7.73
N VAL A 62 -12.51 15.62 8.36
CA VAL A 62 -11.71 16.78 7.96
C VAL A 62 -10.98 17.28 9.20
N PHE A 63 -9.70 17.58 9.05
CA PHE A 63 -8.87 18.06 10.13
C PHE A 63 -7.91 19.16 9.64
N LYS A 64 -7.37 19.94 10.57
CA LYS A 64 -6.48 21.06 10.25
C LYS A 64 -5.07 20.58 9.99
N HIS A 65 -4.43 21.15 8.97
CA HIS A 65 -3.02 21.03 8.68
C HIS A 65 -2.34 22.39 8.96
N GLY A 66 -1.30 22.38 9.78
CA GLY A 66 -0.55 23.61 10.06
C GLY A 66 -1.36 24.80 10.58
N GLY A 67 -2.59 24.55 11.06
CA GLY A 67 -3.48 25.55 11.64
C GLY A 67 -4.28 26.40 10.66
N LYS A 68 -4.07 26.29 9.36
CA LYS A 68 -4.73 27.10 8.33
C LYS A 68 -5.47 26.31 7.26
N GLU A 69 -4.86 25.26 6.74
CA GLU A 69 -5.46 24.41 5.71
C GLU A 69 -6.22 23.24 6.35
N THR A 70 -7.17 22.68 5.62
CA THR A 70 -7.87 21.48 6.02
C THR A 70 -7.56 20.37 5.05
N ILE A 71 -7.32 19.19 5.61
CA ILE A 71 -7.14 17.96 4.85
C ILE A 71 -8.31 17.05 5.17
N ASP A 72 -8.83 16.38 4.16
CA ASP A 72 -9.77 15.30 4.35
C ASP A 72 -9.05 13.97 4.61
N GLY A 73 -9.78 13.03 5.13
CA GLY A 73 -9.30 11.67 5.37
C GLY A 73 -10.46 10.72 5.56
N TYR A 74 -10.14 9.45 5.72
CA TYR A 74 -11.12 8.42 6.03
C TYR A 74 -10.81 7.76 7.36
N LEU A 75 -11.75 7.84 8.30
CA LEU A 75 -11.61 7.28 9.65
C LEU A 75 -12.55 6.10 9.83
N ALA A 76 -12.06 5.04 10.47
CA ALA A 76 -12.89 3.95 10.95
C ALA A 76 -12.49 3.58 12.38
N ARG A 77 -13.48 3.20 13.21
CA ARG A 77 -13.28 2.78 14.59
C ARG A 77 -14.27 1.69 15.01
N PRO A 78 -13.98 0.91 16.04
CA PRO A 78 -15.00 0.07 16.66
C PRO A 78 -16.20 0.93 17.10
N LYS A 79 -17.40 0.42 16.88
CA LYS A 79 -18.63 1.06 17.34
C LYS A 79 -18.82 0.91 18.84
N ALA A 80 -18.20 -0.11 19.42
CA ALA A 80 -18.19 -0.33 20.86
C ALA A 80 -17.62 0.88 21.62
N ALA A 81 -18.11 1.10 22.83
CA ALA A 81 -17.52 2.08 23.72
C ALA A 81 -16.13 1.64 24.16
N GLY A 82 -15.21 2.59 24.30
CA GLY A 82 -13.84 2.32 24.72
C GLY A 82 -12.83 3.23 24.06
N VAL A 83 -11.57 3.02 24.41
CA VAL A 83 -10.41 3.67 23.80
C VAL A 83 -9.56 2.61 23.10
N PHE A 84 -9.14 2.90 21.87
CA PHE A 84 -8.49 1.93 21.01
C PHE A 84 -7.14 2.48 20.49
N PRO A 85 -6.13 1.62 20.29
CA PRO A 85 -4.89 2.03 19.65
C PRO A 85 -5.13 2.56 18.24
N ALA A 86 -4.35 3.56 17.83
CA ALA A 86 -4.48 4.20 16.53
C ALA A 86 -3.49 3.66 15.50
N VAL A 87 -3.94 3.59 14.25
CA VAL A 87 -3.15 3.18 13.10
C VAL A 87 -3.40 4.16 11.95
N ILE A 88 -2.34 4.75 11.44
CA ILE A 88 -2.37 5.52 10.19
C ILE A 88 -2.27 4.55 9.01
N VAL A 89 -3.14 4.74 8.02
CA VAL A 89 -3.11 4.01 6.75
C VAL A 89 -2.67 4.96 5.64
N ILE A 90 -1.58 4.64 4.96
CA ILE A 90 -1.03 5.50 3.91
C ILE A 90 -1.23 4.84 2.55
N ALA A 91 -2.03 5.48 1.71
CA ALA A 91 -2.30 5.02 0.35
C ALA A 91 -1.06 5.12 -0.55
N GLY A 92 -0.93 4.21 -1.50
CA GLY A 92 0.10 4.27 -2.54
C GLY A 92 -0.28 5.17 -3.73
N ASN A 93 -1.58 5.35 -3.91
CA ASN A 93 -2.22 6.20 -4.91
C ASN A 93 -3.35 6.99 -4.23
N VAL A 94 -4.25 7.58 -5.01
CA VAL A 94 -5.41 8.32 -4.49
C VAL A 94 -6.29 7.44 -3.57
N ILE A 95 -6.85 8.06 -2.52
CA ILE A 95 -7.70 7.42 -1.51
C ILE A 95 -9.06 6.93 -2.08
N THR A 96 -9.42 7.37 -3.27
CA THR A 96 -10.73 7.07 -3.88
C THR A 96 -10.97 5.58 -4.17
N GLU A 97 -9.96 4.73 -4.03
CA GLU A 97 -10.13 3.29 -4.16
C GLU A 97 -10.70 2.69 -2.87
N GLU A 98 -11.77 1.93 -2.99
CA GLU A 98 -12.49 1.32 -1.86
C GLU A 98 -11.59 0.52 -0.90
N TYR A 99 -10.47 -0.01 -1.37
CA TYR A 99 -9.60 -0.85 -0.54
C TYR A 99 -8.91 -0.07 0.60
N ILE A 100 -8.66 1.25 0.48
CA ILE A 100 -8.09 2.07 1.57
C ILE A 100 -9.14 2.32 2.68
N PRO A 101 -10.36 2.83 2.37
CA PRO A 101 -11.45 2.85 3.33
C PRO A 101 -11.71 1.49 3.99
N ASN A 102 -11.70 0.42 3.21
CA ASN A 102 -11.90 -0.93 3.73
C ASN A 102 -10.74 -1.38 4.64
N THR A 103 -9.50 -0.96 4.37
CA THR A 103 -8.37 -1.24 5.26
C THR A 103 -8.57 -0.56 6.63
N CYS A 104 -9.04 0.70 6.64
CA CYS A 104 -9.40 1.37 7.89
C CYS A 104 -10.53 0.63 8.63
N ALA A 105 -11.56 0.19 7.91
CA ALA A 105 -12.67 -0.59 8.48
C ALA A 105 -12.19 -1.95 9.03
N ALA A 106 -11.29 -2.62 8.34
CA ALA A 106 -10.72 -3.90 8.78
C ALA A 106 -9.84 -3.73 10.04
N LEU A 107 -9.11 -2.62 10.16
CA LEU A 107 -8.43 -2.25 11.40
C LEU A 107 -9.44 -2.03 12.54
N ALA A 108 -10.54 -1.34 12.26
CA ALA A 108 -11.59 -1.11 13.26
C ALA A 108 -12.24 -2.41 13.71
N ALA A 109 -12.56 -3.34 12.83
CA ALA A 109 -13.05 -4.68 13.16
C ALA A 109 -12.02 -5.49 13.98
N ALA A 110 -10.73 -5.20 13.83
CA ALA A 110 -9.65 -5.80 14.60
C ALA A 110 -9.36 -5.12 15.95
N GLY A 111 -10.11 -4.04 16.29
CA GLY A 111 -10.00 -3.33 17.57
C GLY A 111 -9.05 -2.13 17.57
N PHE A 112 -8.79 -1.54 16.40
CA PHE A 112 -7.97 -0.32 16.26
C PHE A 112 -8.83 0.87 15.79
N VAL A 113 -8.29 2.06 15.87
CA VAL A 113 -8.79 3.23 15.12
C VAL A 113 -7.91 3.39 13.90
N GLY A 114 -8.47 3.22 12.70
CA GLY A 114 -7.76 3.41 11.43
C GLY A 114 -8.06 4.79 10.84
N LEU A 115 -7.04 5.57 10.50
CA LEU A 115 -7.18 6.83 9.78
C LEU A 115 -6.30 6.83 8.54
N ALA A 116 -6.89 7.10 7.39
CA ALA A 116 -6.18 7.36 6.14
C ALA A 116 -6.26 8.84 5.79
N PRO A 117 -5.22 9.65 6.06
CA PRO A 117 -5.12 11.02 5.58
C PRO A 117 -5.07 11.07 4.05
N ASN A 118 -5.75 12.05 3.44
CA ASN A 118 -5.65 12.27 2.01
C ASN A 118 -4.37 13.03 1.66
N ILE A 119 -3.25 12.34 1.57
CA ILE A 119 -1.96 12.91 1.16
C ILE A 119 -1.93 13.35 -0.32
N PHE A 120 -3.02 13.18 -1.04
CA PHE A 120 -3.21 13.60 -2.43
C PHE A 120 -4.26 14.71 -2.56
N HIS A 121 -4.58 15.42 -1.48
CA HIS A 121 -5.62 16.46 -1.41
C HIS A 121 -5.38 17.63 -2.38
N ILE A 122 -4.14 17.86 -2.79
CA ILE A 122 -3.79 18.86 -3.81
C ILE A 122 -4.18 18.44 -5.24
N LEU A 123 -4.50 17.14 -5.45
CA LEU A 123 -5.01 16.66 -6.71
C LEU A 123 -6.47 17.05 -6.88
N PRO A 124 -6.88 17.58 -8.04
CA PRO A 124 -8.29 17.71 -8.34
C PRO A 124 -8.97 16.34 -8.21
N ASP A 125 -10.17 16.29 -7.64
CA ASP A 125 -10.97 15.06 -7.48
C ASP A 125 -11.16 14.28 -8.80
N ASN A 126 -10.96 14.94 -9.94
CA ASN A 126 -11.05 14.40 -11.28
C ASN A 126 -9.70 14.11 -11.94
N ALA A 127 -8.58 14.23 -11.25
CA ALA A 127 -7.26 13.87 -11.77
C ALA A 127 -7.20 12.39 -12.14
N ARG A 128 -7.49 12.08 -13.41
CA ARG A 128 -7.67 10.70 -13.90
C ARG A 128 -6.52 10.22 -14.75
N THR A 129 -5.76 11.15 -15.34
CA THR A 129 -4.66 10.78 -16.23
C THR A 129 -3.37 10.51 -15.47
N PRO A 130 -2.50 9.63 -15.98
CA PRO A 130 -1.16 9.42 -15.41
C PRO A 130 -0.34 10.73 -15.33
N GLU A 131 -0.53 11.63 -16.29
CA GLU A 131 0.19 12.91 -16.33
C GLU A 131 -0.26 13.86 -15.23
N GLU A 132 -1.57 14.01 -14.99
CA GLU A 132 -2.10 14.83 -13.90
C GLU A 132 -1.57 14.33 -12.55
N ARG A 133 -1.56 13.02 -12.35
CA ARG A 133 -0.98 12.40 -11.14
C ARG A 133 0.51 12.65 -11.03
N ARG A 134 1.24 12.59 -12.14
CA ARG A 134 2.68 12.88 -12.16
C ARG A 134 2.97 14.33 -11.80
N LEU A 135 2.23 15.26 -12.36
CA LEU A 135 2.39 16.71 -12.07
C LEU A 135 2.10 17.01 -10.59
N ALA A 136 1.08 16.39 -10.02
CA ALA A 136 0.77 16.57 -8.61
C ALA A 136 1.83 15.95 -7.69
N ASN A 137 2.35 14.77 -8.02
CA ASN A 137 3.46 14.16 -7.28
C ASN A 137 4.75 15.01 -7.37
N LEU A 138 4.93 15.81 -8.41
CA LEU A 138 6.03 16.77 -8.49
C LEU A 138 5.78 18.03 -7.64
N ALA A 139 4.52 18.43 -7.47
CA ALA A 139 4.13 19.58 -6.67
C ALA A 139 4.05 19.28 -5.17
N HIS A 140 3.80 18.01 -4.79
CA HIS A 140 3.67 17.54 -3.42
C HIS A 140 4.85 16.64 -3.06
N THR A 141 5.75 17.14 -2.26
CA THR A 141 6.99 16.42 -1.90
C THR A 141 6.73 15.37 -0.81
N ASP A 142 7.70 14.46 -0.61
CA ASP A 142 7.67 13.53 0.54
C ASP A 142 7.54 14.29 1.87
N ALA A 143 8.14 15.47 1.97
CA ALA A 143 8.08 16.29 3.18
C ALA A 143 6.67 16.84 3.43
N ASP A 144 5.98 17.27 2.39
CA ASP A 144 4.60 17.75 2.47
C ASP A 144 3.66 16.60 2.86
N ALA A 145 3.79 15.43 2.20
CA ALA A 145 3.02 14.25 2.54
C ALA A 145 3.24 13.79 4.01
N LEU A 146 4.46 13.89 4.51
CA LEU A 146 4.75 13.58 5.93
C LEU A 146 4.11 14.59 6.89
N GLN A 147 3.99 15.87 6.50
CA GLN A 147 3.25 16.87 7.27
C GLN A 147 1.75 16.58 7.30
N ASP A 148 1.18 16.17 6.17
CA ASP A 148 -0.23 15.73 6.08
C ASP A 148 -0.51 14.54 7.00
N ILE A 149 0.40 13.57 7.01
CA ILE A 149 0.28 12.40 7.87
C ILE A 149 0.42 12.80 9.35
N GLN A 150 1.34 13.70 9.68
CA GLN A 150 1.48 14.22 11.03
C GLN A 150 0.20 14.94 11.49
N ALA A 151 -0.42 15.74 10.63
CA ALA A 151 -1.70 16.37 10.94
C ALA A 151 -2.80 15.33 11.25
N GLY A 152 -2.79 14.19 10.53
CA GLY A 152 -3.67 13.06 10.84
C GLY A 152 -3.37 12.42 12.20
N ILE A 153 -2.11 12.28 12.59
CA ILE A 153 -1.69 11.79 13.91
C ILE A 153 -2.17 12.76 15.01
N ASP A 154 -1.95 14.05 14.81
CA ASP A 154 -2.38 15.10 15.75
C ASP A 154 -3.90 15.10 15.92
N TYR A 155 -4.64 14.96 14.82
CA TYR A 155 -6.10 14.80 14.84
C TYR A 155 -6.53 13.58 15.64
N LEU A 156 -5.91 12.42 15.45
CA LEU A 156 -6.23 11.19 16.20
C LEU A 156 -6.06 11.41 17.71
N ARG A 157 -5.05 12.15 18.13
CA ARG A 157 -4.79 12.44 19.56
C ARG A 157 -5.85 13.32 20.21
N THR A 158 -6.59 14.08 19.42
CA THR A 158 -7.74 14.86 19.96
C THR A 158 -9.00 14.02 20.14
N GLN A 159 -9.02 12.78 19.64
CA GLN A 159 -10.22 11.96 19.65
C GLN A 159 -10.38 11.21 20.99
N PRO A 160 -11.55 11.32 21.66
CA PRO A 160 -11.77 10.70 22.97
C PRO A 160 -11.79 9.16 22.95
N PHE A 161 -11.89 8.56 21.77
CA PHE A 161 -11.88 7.12 21.57
C PHE A 161 -10.50 6.57 21.16
N VAL A 162 -9.48 7.42 21.06
CA VAL A 162 -8.11 7.02 20.76
C VAL A 162 -7.33 6.88 22.06
N LYS A 163 -6.66 5.74 22.20
CA LYS A 163 -5.79 5.45 23.33
C LYS A 163 -4.54 6.33 23.28
N ASN A 164 -4.16 6.89 24.42
CA ASN A 164 -2.86 7.57 24.56
C ASN A 164 -1.72 6.56 24.36
N GLY A 165 -0.75 6.90 23.53
CA GLY A 165 0.39 6.05 23.22
C GLY A 165 0.94 6.30 21.82
N GLY A 166 1.81 5.44 21.39
CA GLY A 166 2.34 5.47 20.03
C GLY A 166 1.31 5.01 19.00
N VAL A 167 1.58 5.32 17.76
CA VAL A 167 0.72 5.06 16.60
C VAL A 167 1.35 3.98 15.73
N GLY A 168 0.54 3.06 15.22
CA GLY A 168 0.95 2.16 14.15
C GLY A 168 0.83 2.83 12.78
N VAL A 169 1.62 2.38 11.83
CA VAL A 169 1.54 2.85 10.44
C VAL A 169 1.49 1.66 9.50
N VAL A 170 0.48 1.62 8.64
CA VAL A 170 0.37 0.68 7.53
C VAL A 170 0.43 1.47 6.23
N GLY A 171 1.38 1.17 5.36
CA GLY A 171 1.56 1.91 4.12
C GLY A 171 1.72 1.02 2.89
N PHE A 172 1.15 1.44 1.76
CA PHE A 172 1.16 0.67 0.51
C PHE A 172 1.97 1.38 -0.57
N CYS A 173 2.91 0.71 -1.23
CA CYS A 173 3.72 1.24 -2.32
C CYS A 173 4.44 2.54 -1.92
N TYR A 174 4.08 3.68 -2.50
CA TYR A 174 4.54 5.00 -2.08
C TYR A 174 4.24 5.27 -0.59
N GLY A 175 3.05 4.90 -0.13
CA GLY A 175 2.71 4.96 1.30
C GLY A 175 3.60 4.05 2.16
N GLY A 176 4.08 2.94 1.63
CA GLY A 176 5.06 2.07 2.29
C GLY A 176 6.43 2.76 2.46
N LYS A 177 6.88 3.52 1.46
CA LYS A 177 8.05 4.41 1.56
C LYS A 177 7.84 5.45 2.67
N LEU A 178 6.70 6.15 2.67
CA LEU A 178 6.39 7.17 3.67
C LEU A 178 6.29 6.57 5.08
N ALA A 179 5.75 5.36 5.23
CA ALA A 179 5.71 4.64 6.50
C ALA A 179 7.13 4.39 7.06
N MET A 180 8.07 3.98 6.20
CA MET A 180 9.47 3.82 6.57
C MET A 180 10.11 5.15 6.98
N MET A 181 9.83 6.23 6.23
CA MET A 181 10.33 7.58 6.56
C MET A 181 9.77 8.10 7.89
N LEU A 182 8.50 7.85 8.19
CA LEU A 182 7.91 8.17 9.50
C LEU A 182 8.61 7.41 10.62
N GLY A 183 8.78 6.09 10.48
CA GLY A 183 9.50 5.27 11.46
C GLY A 183 10.95 5.71 11.67
N SER A 184 11.56 6.40 10.69
CA SER A 184 12.92 6.94 10.81
C SER A 184 12.99 8.31 11.50
N ARG A 185 11.89 9.09 11.49
CA ARG A 185 11.87 10.50 11.88
C ARG A 185 11.04 10.78 13.13
N SER A 186 10.03 9.97 13.41
CA SER A 186 9.11 10.17 14.50
C SER A 186 9.28 9.12 15.60
N ARG A 187 9.36 9.57 16.84
CA ARG A 187 9.34 8.69 18.03
C ARG A 187 7.93 8.29 18.46
N GLU A 188 6.94 8.78 17.76
CA GLU A 188 5.52 8.53 18.01
C GLU A 188 5.03 7.26 17.31
N ILE A 189 5.88 6.67 16.47
CA ILE A 189 5.56 5.47 15.69
C ILE A 189 6.09 4.23 16.41
N ASP A 190 5.18 3.42 16.92
CA ASP A 190 5.49 2.20 17.68
C ASP A 190 5.52 0.94 16.80
N ALA A 191 4.95 1.00 15.59
CA ALA A 191 4.93 -0.13 14.65
C ALA A 191 4.85 0.35 13.20
N VAL A 192 5.65 -0.22 12.30
CA VAL A 192 5.69 0.13 10.89
C VAL A 192 5.42 -1.10 10.04
N VAL A 193 4.36 -1.07 9.21
CA VAL A 193 3.97 -2.17 8.33
C VAL A 193 3.92 -1.69 6.87
N PRO A 194 5.06 -1.69 6.16
CA PRO A 194 5.09 -1.34 4.76
C PRO A 194 4.76 -2.56 3.89
N PHE A 195 3.78 -2.39 2.99
CA PHE A 195 3.49 -3.32 1.92
C PHE A 195 4.20 -2.86 0.64
N HIS A 196 4.98 -3.77 0.02
CA HIS A 196 5.74 -3.49 -1.21
C HIS A 196 6.28 -2.04 -1.25
N PRO A 197 7.12 -1.66 -0.26
CA PRO A 197 7.54 -0.26 -0.09
C PRO A 197 8.30 0.25 -1.30
N GLY A 198 7.95 1.44 -1.76
CA GLY A 198 8.69 2.15 -2.77
C GLY A 198 10.15 2.42 -2.33
N PRO A 199 11.02 2.84 -3.26
CA PRO A 199 12.43 3.10 -2.98
C PRO A 199 12.62 4.06 -1.82
N THR A 200 13.33 3.61 -0.79
CA THR A 200 13.69 4.40 0.40
C THR A 200 15.21 4.39 0.54
N SER A 201 15.82 5.54 0.82
CA SER A 201 17.27 5.61 0.93
C SER A 201 17.79 4.80 2.12
N ALA A 202 18.98 4.22 1.98
CA ALA A 202 19.63 3.49 3.07
C ALA A 202 19.84 4.39 4.31
N ALA A 203 20.05 5.69 4.12
CA ALA A 203 20.17 6.66 5.20
C ALA A 203 18.87 6.84 5.98
N GLU A 204 17.71 6.82 5.34
CA GLU A 204 16.42 6.82 6.02
C GLU A 204 16.19 5.50 6.75
N ILE A 205 16.38 4.38 6.07
CA ILE A 205 16.16 3.04 6.66
C ILE A 205 17.03 2.84 7.89
N SER A 206 18.29 3.30 7.88
CA SER A 206 19.22 3.16 9.00
C SER A 206 18.84 3.93 10.26
N ARG A 207 17.86 4.84 10.19
CA ARG A 207 17.35 5.60 11.33
C ARG A 207 16.08 5.01 11.95
N VAL A 208 15.43 4.06 11.28
CA VAL A 208 14.21 3.42 11.78
C VAL A 208 14.52 2.67 13.07
N LYS A 209 13.85 2.98 14.17
CA LYS A 209 14.01 2.32 15.47
C LYS A 209 12.80 1.49 15.86
N SER A 210 11.65 1.84 15.34
CA SER A 210 10.41 1.11 15.57
C SER A 210 10.48 -0.30 14.98
N PRO A 211 9.77 -1.27 15.55
CA PRO A 211 9.56 -2.56 14.92
C PRO A 211 8.97 -2.42 13.52
N VAL A 212 9.48 -3.20 12.57
CA VAL A 212 9.07 -3.19 11.16
C VAL A 212 8.62 -4.57 10.72
N GLN A 213 7.46 -4.66 10.08
CA GLN A 213 6.99 -5.87 9.41
C GLN A 213 6.73 -5.61 7.93
N ILE A 214 7.58 -6.13 7.04
CA ILE A 214 7.51 -5.90 5.60
C ILE A 214 6.73 -7.03 4.92
N HIS A 215 5.81 -6.67 4.01
CA HIS A 215 5.09 -7.59 3.14
C HIS A 215 5.36 -7.28 1.68
N SER A 216 5.78 -8.27 0.87
CA SER A 216 6.02 -8.09 -0.56
C SER A 216 5.75 -9.37 -1.34
N GLY A 217 5.36 -9.23 -2.60
CA GLY A 217 5.14 -10.37 -3.50
C GLY A 217 6.43 -10.78 -4.22
N THR A 218 6.61 -12.08 -4.53
CA THR A 218 7.80 -12.54 -5.27
C THR A 218 7.70 -12.26 -6.77
N ALA A 219 6.50 -12.01 -7.31
CA ALA A 219 6.27 -11.63 -8.69
C ALA A 219 6.21 -10.10 -8.90
N ASP A 220 6.40 -9.30 -7.85
CA ASP A 220 6.37 -7.85 -7.93
C ASP A 220 7.57 -7.31 -8.75
N ARG A 221 7.25 -6.71 -9.92
CA ARG A 221 8.25 -6.14 -10.83
C ARG A 221 8.61 -4.69 -10.45
N HIS A 222 7.79 -4.02 -9.65
CA HIS A 222 8.03 -2.65 -9.20
C HIS A 222 8.92 -2.61 -7.95
N VAL A 223 8.76 -3.62 -7.07
CA VAL A 223 9.57 -3.77 -5.85
C VAL A 223 10.20 -5.16 -5.85
N PRO A 224 11.34 -5.35 -6.54
CA PRO A 224 12.02 -6.64 -6.61
C PRO A 224 12.40 -7.18 -5.23
N VAL A 225 12.37 -8.50 -5.05
CA VAL A 225 12.75 -9.18 -3.81
C VAL A 225 14.13 -8.74 -3.31
N ALA A 226 15.08 -8.50 -4.22
CA ALA A 226 16.42 -8.01 -3.88
C ALA A 226 16.37 -6.68 -3.11
N SER A 227 15.51 -5.73 -3.54
CA SER A 227 15.33 -4.44 -2.84
C SER A 227 14.78 -4.65 -1.43
N VAL A 228 13.82 -5.55 -1.25
CA VAL A 228 13.26 -5.89 0.07
C VAL A 228 14.33 -6.49 0.99
N ARG A 229 15.19 -7.35 0.45
CA ARG A 229 16.30 -7.95 1.20
C ARG A 229 17.36 -6.92 1.63
N GLU A 230 17.65 -5.91 0.80
CA GLU A 230 18.56 -4.82 1.19
C GLU A 230 17.94 -3.95 2.29
N ILE A 231 16.64 -3.69 2.26
CA ILE A 231 15.93 -3.01 3.35
C ILE A 231 16.05 -3.84 4.64
N GLU A 232 15.74 -5.14 4.59
CA GLU A 232 15.85 -6.06 5.71
C GLU A 232 17.25 -6.06 6.33
N LYS A 233 18.27 -6.19 5.49
CA LYS A 233 19.68 -6.17 5.89
C LYS A 233 20.04 -4.88 6.63
N THR A 234 19.64 -3.74 6.08
CA THR A 234 19.90 -2.42 6.67
C THR A 234 19.21 -2.26 8.03
N LEU A 235 17.93 -2.66 8.15
CA LEU A 235 17.19 -2.62 9.39
C LEU A 235 17.82 -3.52 10.48
N LYS A 236 18.17 -4.74 10.13
CA LYS A 236 18.82 -5.70 11.05
C LYS A 236 20.19 -5.23 11.49
N ALA A 237 20.98 -4.63 10.61
CA ALA A 237 22.31 -4.13 10.92
C ALA A 237 22.33 -3.05 12.01
N GLN A 238 21.26 -2.29 12.13
CA GLN A 238 21.08 -1.27 13.17
C GLN A 238 20.30 -1.75 14.41
N GLY A 239 19.88 -3.02 14.45
CA GLY A 239 19.18 -3.62 15.56
C GLY A 239 17.67 -3.34 15.61
N ALA A 240 17.06 -2.84 14.53
CA ALA A 240 15.61 -2.68 14.49
C ALA A 240 14.91 -4.06 14.43
N PRO A 241 13.91 -4.32 15.30
CA PRO A 241 13.13 -5.56 15.21
C PRO A 241 12.44 -5.64 13.86
N THR A 242 12.78 -6.67 13.07
CA THR A 242 12.38 -6.74 11.66
C THR A 242 11.84 -8.11 11.30
N GLU A 243 10.62 -8.15 10.77
CA GLU A 243 9.98 -9.30 10.16
C GLU A 243 9.78 -9.03 8.66
N VAL A 244 10.09 -10.00 7.80
CA VAL A 244 9.88 -9.87 6.35
C VAL A 244 9.16 -11.10 5.83
N PHE A 245 8.04 -10.87 5.15
CA PHE A 245 7.22 -11.90 4.54
C PHE A 245 7.14 -11.70 3.03
N LEU A 246 7.60 -12.71 2.31
CA LEU A 246 7.50 -12.79 0.85
C LEU A 246 6.39 -13.77 0.48
N TYR A 247 5.50 -13.34 -0.40
CA TYR A 247 4.34 -14.12 -0.84
C TYR A 247 4.58 -14.63 -2.26
N GLU A 248 4.67 -15.95 -2.38
CA GLU A 248 5.02 -16.60 -3.65
C GLU A 248 4.01 -16.30 -4.74
N GLY A 249 4.49 -15.85 -5.91
CA GLY A 249 3.69 -15.50 -7.06
C GLY A 249 2.70 -14.36 -6.85
N ALA A 250 2.77 -13.62 -5.72
CA ALA A 250 2.00 -12.39 -5.53
C ALA A 250 2.66 -11.23 -6.27
N ASP A 251 1.85 -10.39 -6.93
CA ASP A 251 2.30 -9.20 -7.66
C ASP A 251 2.15 -7.94 -6.81
N HIS A 252 2.54 -6.80 -7.36
CA HIS A 252 2.39 -5.49 -6.74
C HIS A 252 0.93 -5.21 -6.37
N GLY A 253 0.66 -4.84 -5.11
CA GLY A 253 -0.70 -4.53 -4.66
C GLY A 253 -1.62 -5.75 -4.48
N PHE A 254 -1.08 -6.94 -4.25
CA PHE A 254 -1.82 -8.19 -4.10
C PHE A 254 -2.92 -8.20 -3.02
N LEU A 255 -2.97 -7.18 -2.16
CA LEU A 255 -4.06 -7.00 -1.19
C LEU A 255 -5.29 -6.30 -1.76
N ALA A 256 -5.14 -5.58 -2.87
CA ALA A 256 -6.20 -4.75 -3.42
C ALA A 256 -7.27 -5.63 -4.12
N TYR A 257 -8.28 -6.06 -3.38
CA TYR A 257 -9.34 -6.93 -3.89
C TYR A 257 -10.16 -6.31 -5.04
N THR A 258 -10.00 -5.04 -5.29
CA THR A 258 -10.60 -4.32 -6.43
C THR A 258 -9.76 -4.43 -7.69
N ARG A 259 -8.62 -5.14 -7.66
CA ARG A 259 -7.64 -5.20 -8.74
C ARG A 259 -7.45 -6.63 -9.26
N PRO A 260 -7.12 -6.80 -10.56
CA PRO A 260 -6.97 -8.12 -11.18
C PRO A 260 -5.79 -8.95 -10.62
N TYR A 261 -4.81 -8.32 -9.97
CA TYR A 261 -3.67 -8.99 -9.33
C TYR A 261 -3.91 -9.34 -7.85
N TYR A 262 -5.16 -9.21 -7.38
CA TYR A 262 -5.54 -9.65 -6.03
C TYR A 262 -5.27 -11.14 -5.83
N LYS A 263 -4.56 -11.48 -4.74
CA LYS A 263 -4.22 -12.85 -4.38
C LYS A 263 -4.80 -13.17 -2.99
N PRO A 264 -6.00 -13.76 -2.93
CA PRO A 264 -6.78 -13.91 -1.69
C PRO A 264 -6.02 -14.55 -0.53
N ASP A 265 -5.34 -15.68 -0.76
CA ASP A 265 -4.64 -16.41 0.30
C ASP A 265 -3.45 -15.60 0.84
N ALA A 266 -2.67 -14.99 -0.05
CA ALA A 266 -1.56 -14.12 0.32
C ALA A 266 -2.08 -12.87 1.07
N ALA A 267 -3.16 -12.26 0.59
CA ALA A 267 -3.78 -11.10 1.22
C ALA A 267 -4.29 -11.41 2.63
N LYS A 268 -5.01 -12.52 2.79
CA LYS A 268 -5.52 -12.99 4.09
C LYS A 268 -4.38 -13.25 5.08
N LEU A 269 -3.35 -13.96 4.64
CA LEU A 269 -2.20 -14.26 5.49
C LEU A 269 -1.41 -13.01 5.88
N ALA A 270 -1.19 -12.10 4.93
CA ALA A 270 -0.53 -10.82 5.18
C ALA A 270 -1.33 -9.97 6.17
N TRP A 271 -2.65 -9.91 6.02
CA TRP A 271 -3.52 -9.18 6.92
C TRP A 271 -3.51 -9.75 8.34
N THR A 272 -3.63 -11.06 8.50
CA THR A 272 -3.53 -11.74 9.80
C THR A 272 -2.22 -11.38 10.51
N ARG A 273 -1.09 -11.47 9.81
CA ARG A 273 0.23 -11.11 10.35
C ARG A 273 0.32 -9.64 10.74
N THR A 274 -0.25 -8.76 9.92
CA THR A 274 -0.31 -7.32 10.20
C THR A 274 -1.05 -7.03 11.51
N VAL A 275 -2.26 -7.60 11.67
CA VAL A 275 -3.08 -7.41 12.87
C VAL A 275 -2.37 -7.95 14.12
N GLU A 276 -1.76 -9.13 14.04
CA GLU A 276 -1.00 -9.72 15.13
C GLU A 276 0.22 -8.86 15.49
N PHE A 277 0.94 -8.35 14.50
CA PHE A 277 2.09 -7.46 14.71
C PHE A 277 1.67 -6.16 15.41
N LEU A 278 0.62 -5.50 14.91
CA LEU A 278 0.10 -4.28 15.52
C LEU A 278 -0.34 -4.53 16.98
N ARG A 279 -1.01 -5.64 17.27
CA ARG A 279 -1.42 -6.01 18.66
C ARG A 279 -0.23 -6.23 19.59
N ARG A 280 0.89 -6.72 19.09
CA ARG A 280 2.11 -6.91 19.91
C ARG A 280 2.76 -5.59 20.29
N HIS A 281 2.67 -4.58 19.42
CA HIS A 281 3.44 -3.35 19.56
C HIS A 281 2.61 -2.13 19.98
N LEU A 282 1.31 -2.11 19.73
CA LEU A 282 0.39 -1.04 20.14
C LEU A 282 -0.35 -1.46 21.43
N LYS A 283 0.18 -1.07 22.57
CA LYS A 283 -0.36 -1.43 23.90
C LYS A 283 -1.27 -0.34 24.46
#